data_9bc8e55ee1043dc272c78c41114faa3c
#
_entry.id   9bc8e55ee1043dc272c78c41114faa3c
#
_cell.length_a   1.000
_cell.length_b   1.000
_cell.length_c   1.000
_cell.angle_alpha   90.00
_cell.angle_beta   90.00
_cell.angle_gamma   90.00
#
_symmetry.space_group_name_H-M   'P 1'
#
loop_
_entity.id
_entity.type
_entity.pdbx_description
1 polymer ?
#
loop_
_entity_poly.entity_id
_entity_poly.type
_entity_poly.pdbx_seq_one_letter_code
_entity_poly.pdbx_strand_id
1 'polypeptide(L)'
;MWFRSFAFVCFLMPAALPAQLEGVIDLHVHSAPDSGPRSITAVEAARIAVRYKMRALLLKNHYTHTASLAYTVSEVVPGIELYGAIALNRSVGGINPTAVEHMARTTGGLGRVVWMPTFDSEHSHRTANPNPLFVSVAKDGKLLPEVLQVLDVMASHGLSLATGHSSPAESLLLIEAAKARGIDRIVVTHPQPDPVAMDIETQKKAAAMGALLEYKFNSTLAPNSAWPSEFVSMSDTLKSIRAVGPENVVVSSDLGQPGNPIHADGLFAFIQALKSAGFTESEINTMMRINPAKFLGLK
;
A
#
# COMPACT_ATOMS: atom_id res chain seq x y z
N MET A 1 13.60 -35.09 -49.51
CA MET A 1 13.97 -33.81 -48.86
C MET A 1 12.70 -33.03 -48.59
N TRP A 2 12.22 -33.07 -47.35
CA TRP A 2 10.99 -32.37 -46.94
C TRP A 2 11.42 -31.18 -46.05
N PHE A 3 11.29 -29.96 -46.55
CA PHE A 3 11.47 -28.75 -45.77
C PHE A 3 10.21 -28.50 -44.96
N ARG A 4 10.28 -28.64 -43.64
CA ARG A 4 9.24 -28.14 -42.70
C ARG A 4 9.51 -26.68 -42.45
N SER A 5 8.65 -25.80 -42.95
CA SER A 5 8.61 -24.39 -42.60
C SER A 5 8.11 -24.26 -41.15
N PHE A 6 8.98 -23.83 -40.26
CA PHE A 6 8.58 -23.36 -38.93
C PHE A 6 8.01 -21.94 -39.07
N ALA A 7 6.70 -21.81 -38.91
CA ALA A 7 6.08 -20.51 -38.78
C ALA A 7 6.40 -19.95 -37.36
N PHE A 8 7.19 -18.91 -37.33
CA PHE A 8 7.44 -18.11 -36.11
C PHE A 8 6.17 -17.32 -35.82
N VAL A 9 5.34 -17.81 -34.88
CA VAL A 9 4.21 -17.02 -34.36
C VAL A 9 4.80 -15.96 -33.41
N CYS A 10 5.01 -14.77 -33.96
CA CYS A 10 5.34 -13.60 -33.19
C CYS A 10 4.10 -13.23 -32.36
N PHE A 11 4.08 -13.55 -31.06
CA PHE A 11 3.09 -13.01 -30.13
C PHE A 11 3.31 -11.52 -30.06
N LEU A 12 2.56 -10.74 -30.82
CA LEU A 12 2.39 -9.32 -30.63
C LEU A 12 1.75 -9.12 -29.23
N MET A 13 2.56 -8.81 -28.22
CA MET A 13 2.03 -8.30 -26.95
C MET A 13 1.15 -7.08 -27.27
N PRO A 14 -0.08 -7.04 -26.80
CA PRO A 14 -0.97 -5.96 -27.16
C PRO A 14 -0.40 -4.63 -26.63
N ALA A 15 -0.30 -3.63 -27.50
CA ALA A 15 0.12 -2.26 -27.20
C ALA A 15 -0.77 -1.55 -26.13
N ALA A 16 -1.79 -2.23 -25.64
CA ALA A 16 -2.75 -1.74 -24.63
C ALA A 16 -2.22 -1.70 -23.19
N LEU A 17 -1.22 -2.51 -22.83
CA LEU A 17 -0.68 -2.57 -21.47
C LEU A 17 -0.08 -1.24 -20.98
N PRO A 18 0.81 -0.57 -21.73
CA PRO A 18 1.41 0.68 -21.29
C PRO A 18 0.40 1.79 -21.06
N ALA A 19 -0.61 1.91 -21.93
CA ALA A 19 -1.57 2.99 -21.88
C ALA A 19 -2.48 2.96 -20.64
N GLN A 20 -2.79 1.78 -20.10
CA GLN A 20 -3.69 1.66 -18.95
C GLN A 20 -3.01 1.99 -17.61
N LEU A 21 -1.69 1.79 -17.51
CA LEU A 21 -0.91 2.11 -16.32
C LEU A 21 -0.31 3.52 -16.36
N GLU A 22 -0.46 4.26 -17.46
CA GLU A 22 0.04 5.63 -17.56
C GLU A 22 -0.55 6.52 -16.46
N GLY A 23 0.32 7.17 -15.69
CA GLY A 23 -0.05 8.04 -14.58
C GLY A 23 -0.51 7.32 -13.29
N VAL A 24 -0.59 5.99 -13.29
CA VAL A 24 -0.96 5.21 -12.09
C VAL A 24 0.10 5.39 -10.99
N ILE A 25 -0.35 5.44 -9.76
CA ILE A 25 0.49 5.49 -8.55
C ILE A 25 0.22 4.23 -7.74
N ASP A 26 1.28 3.45 -7.46
CA ASP A 26 1.18 2.31 -6.55
C ASP A 26 1.65 2.69 -5.16
N LEU A 27 0.73 2.65 -4.19
CA LEU A 27 1.01 3.03 -2.80
C LEU A 27 1.62 1.90 -1.95
N HIS A 28 1.86 0.71 -2.52
CA HIS A 28 2.24 -0.43 -1.71
C HIS A 28 3.10 -1.42 -2.51
N VAL A 29 4.39 -1.09 -2.66
CA VAL A 29 5.35 -1.92 -3.40
C VAL A 29 6.42 -2.44 -2.47
N HIS A 30 6.53 -3.76 -2.39
CA HIS A 30 7.63 -4.44 -1.71
C HIS A 30 8.77 -4.73 -2.67
N SER A 31 10.01 -4.55 -2.22
CA SER A 31 11.19 -4.78 -3.04
C SER A 31 12.44 -5.08 -2.22
N ALA A 32 13.41 -5.75 -2.84
CA ALA A 32 14.75 -5.84 -2.28
C ALA A 32 15.50 -4.48 -2.44
N PRO A 33 16.42 -4.15 -1.50
CA PRO A 33 16.81 -4.94 -0.33
C PRO A 33 15.75 -4.94 0.76
N ASP A 34 15.53 -6.11 1.38
CA ASP A 34 14.67 -6.28 2.54
C ASP A 34 15.24 -7.41 3.41
N SER A 35 14.77 -7.55 4.65
CA SER A 35 15.18 -8.64 5.56
C SER A 35 14.59 -10.00 5.16
N GLY A 36 13.54 -10.02 4.36
CA GLY A 36 12.95 -11.21 3.77
C GLY A 36 13.19 -11.28 2.25
N PRO A 37 13.00 -12.46 1.64
CA PRO A 37 13.14 -12.61 0.20
C PRO A 37 12.10 -11.78 -0.56
N ARG A 38 12.53 -11.13 -1.65
CA ARG A 38 11.68 -10.37 -2.56
C ARG A 38 11.92 -10.83 -4.00
N SER A 39 10.87 -10.80 -4.82
CA SER A 39 10.92 -11.22 -6.22
C SER A 39 11.62 -10.19 -7.13
N ILE A 40 11.74 -8.96 -6.66
CA ILE A 40 12.19 -7.81 -7.47
C ILE A 40 12.99 -6.82 -6.61
N THR A 41 14.00 -6.20 -7.18
CA THR A 41 14.71 -5.08 -6.55
C THR A 41 13.93 -3.77 -6.74
N ALA A 42 14.19 -2.77 -5.87
CA ALA A 42 13.58 -1.45 -6.00
C ALA A 42 13.97 -0.78 -7.34
N VAL A 43 15.19 -1.01 -7.83
CA VAL A 43 15.65 -0.51 -9.13
C VAL A 43 14.86 -1.14 -10.28
N GLU A 44 14.63 -2.44 -10.24
CA GLU A 44 13.84 -3.14 -11.26
C GLU A 44 12.38 -2.71 -11.21
N ALA A 45 11.79 -2.59 -10.00
CA ALA A 45 10.43 -2.09 -9.83
C ALA A 45 10.26 -0.69 -10.45
N ALA A 46 11.19 0.22 -10.18
CA ALA A 46 11.19 1.56 -10.74
C ALA A 46 11.34 1.55 -12.28
N ARG A 47 12.24 0.73 -12.84
CA ARG A 47 12.43 0.60 -14.29
C ARG A 47 11.19 0.04 -14.99
N ILE A 48 10.49 -0.90 -14.36
CA ILE A 48 9.22 -1.41 -14.86
C ILE A 48 8.17 -0.31 -14.85
N ALA A 49 8.04 0.43 -13.75
CA ALA A 49 7.09 1.54 -13.65
C ALA A 49 7.34 2.62 -14.73
N VAL A 50 8.60 2.97 -15.01
CA VAL A 50 8.97 3.87 -16.13
C VAL A 50 8.50 3.32 -17.47
N ARG A 51 8.73 2.01 -17.74
CA ARG A 51 8.30 1.36 -18.99
C ARG A 51 6.79 1.46 -19.21
N TYR A 52 6.02 1.36 -18.13
CA TYR A 52 4.56 1.46 -18.16
C TYR A 52 4.04 2.89 -17.95
N LYS A 53 4.94 3.89 -17.92
CA LYS A 53 4.62 5.31 -17.71
C LYS A 53 3.81 5.56 -16.43
N MET A 54 4.02 4.76 -15.39
CA MET A 54 3.44 5.02 -14.08
C MET A 54 4.00 6.33 -13.52
N ARG A 55 3.21 7.04 -12.73
CA ARG A 55 3.63 8.31 -12.13
C ARG A 55 4.54 8.11 -10.94
N ALA A 56 4.16 7.25 -10.01
CA ALA A 56 4.91 7.08 -8.77
C ALA A 56 4.80 5.68 -8.17
N LEU A 57 5.81 5.32 -7.36
CA LEU A 57 5.78 4.18 -6.47
C LEU A 57 6.08 4.63 -5.03
N LEU A 58 5.30 4.11 -4.08
CA LEU A 58 5.63 4.16 -2.66
C LEU A 58 6.27 2.82 -2.27
N LEU A 59 7.57 2.85 -1.99
CA LEU A 59 8.31 1.68 -1.53
C LEU A 59 8.00 1.44 -0.05
N LYS A 60 7.59 0.22 0.27
CA LYS A 60 7.24 -0.16 1.64
C LYS A 60 7.90 -1.47 2.02
N ASN A 61 8.69 -1.46 3.08
CA ASN A 61 9.24 -2.64 3.73
C ASN A 61 8.80 -2.65 5.20
N HIS A 62 8.87 -3.82 5.85
CA HIS A 62 8.36 -3.96 7.22
C HIS A 62 9.42 -3.70 8.29
N TYR A 63 10.71 -3.74 7.96
CA TYR A 63 11.80 -3.84 8.93
C TYR A 63 12.71 -2.63 8.97
N THR A 64 12.69 -1.80 7.91
CA THR A 64 13.46 -0.56 7.81
C THR A 64 12.61 0.53 7.19
N HIS A 65 12.97 1.82 7.37
CA HIS A 65 12.37 2.86 6.56
C HIS A 65 12.93 2.83 5.14
N THR A 66 12.14 3.22 4.17
CA THR A 66 12.49 3.16 2.75
C THR A 66 12.75 4.53 2.11
N ALA A 67 12.80 5.61 2.90
CA ALA A 67 13.09 6.96 2.38
C ALA A 67 14.47 7.05 1.73
N SER A 68 15.50 6.45 2.35
CA SER A 68 16.86 6.38 1.78
C SER A 68 16.91 5.50 0.53
N LEU A 69 16.16 4.41 0.49
CA LEU A 69 16.06 3.56 -0.69
C LEU A 69 15.40 4.31 -1.85
N ALA A 70 14.30 5.02 -1.60
CA ALA A 70 13.62 5.84 -2.59
C ALA A 70 14.57 6.90 -3.17
N TYR A 71 15.33 7.60 -2.31
CA TYR A 71 16.33 8.56 -2.74
C TYR A 71 17.41 7.92 -3.64
N THR A 72 18.03 6.85 -3.17
CA THR A 72 19.13 6.18 -3.92
C THR A 72 18.64 5.65 -5.28
N VAL A 73 17.43 5.10 -5.34
CA VAL A 73 16.86 4.58 -6.60
C VAL A 73 16.50 5.73 -7.55
N SER A 74 16.02 6.87 -7.04
CA SER A 74 15.72 8.04 -7.88
C SER A 74 16.93 8.61 -8.59
N GLU A 75 18.14 8.50 -7.99
CA GLU A 75 19.40 8.92 -8.62
C GLU A 75 19.79 8.06 -9.82
N VAL A 76 19.33 6.81 -9.89
CA VAL A 76 19.73 5.86 -10.95
C VAL A 76 18.61 5.49 -11.92
N VAL A 77 17.35 5.83 -11.60
CA VAL A 77 16.19 5.57 -12.45
C VAL A 77 15.35 6.85 -12.60
N PRO A 78 15.68 7.70 -13.56
CA PRO A 78 14.89 8.90 -13.84
C PRO A 78 13.54 8.56 -14.49
N GLY A 79 12.58 9.49 -14.40
CA GLY A 79 11.27 9.36 -15.07
C GLY A 79 10.17 8.70 -14.25
N ILE A 80 10.41 8.51 -12.96
CA ILE A 80 9.42 8.03 -11.98
C ILE A 80 9.57 8.81 -10.66
N GLU A 81 8.47 9.17 -10.02
CA GLU A 81 8.48 9.69 -8.66
C GLU A 81 8.57 8.52 -7.67
N LEU A 82 9.56 8.52 -6.76
CA LEU A 82 9.73 7.48 -5.76
C LEU A 82 9.56 8.07 -4.37
N TYR A 83 8.80 7.39 -3.55
CA TYR A 83 8.55 7.76 -2.17
C TYR A 83 8.86 6.60 -1.24
N GLY A 84 9.23 6.94 -0.01
CA GLY A 84 9.51 5.98 1.04
C GLY A 84 8.59 6.15 2.24
N ALA A 85 8.68 5.19 3.12
CA ALA A 85 7.84 5.07 4.29
C ALA A 85 8.57 4.43 5.48
N ILE A 86 7.90 4.39 6.61
CA ILE A 86 8.28 3.60 7.78
C ILE A 86 7.07 2.80 8.27
N ALA A 87 7.26 1.53 8.61
CA ALA A 87 6.29 0.74 9.35
C ALA A 87 6.77 0.59 10.81
N LEU A 88 5.93 0.97 11.76
CA LEU A 88 6.31 1.07 13.18
C LEU A 88 6.32 -0.28 13.88
N ASN A 89 7.03 -1.24 13.26
CA ASN A 89 7.30 -2.55 13.82
C ASN A 89 8.47 -2.50 14.82
N ARG A 90 8.69 -3.58 15.55
CA ARG A 90 9.75 -3.70 16.56
C ARG A 90 11.14 -3.43 16.02
N SER A 91 11.39 -3.75 14.75
CA SER A 91 12.67 -3.55 14.08
C SER A 91 13.11 -2.08 13.99
N VAL A 92 12.17 -1.14 14.05
CA VAL A 92 12.42 0.31 14.07
C VAL A 92 12.19 0.92 15.46
N GLY A 93 12.02 0.07 16.48
CA GLY A 93 11.77 0.47 17.87
C GLY A 93 10.30 0.62 18.23
N GLY A 94 9.38 0.02 17.45
CA GLY A 94 7.93 0.09 17.69
C GLY A 94 7.37 1.49 17.40
N ILE A 95 6.50 1.99 18.27
CA ILE A 95 5.96 3.35 18.20
C ILE A 95 7.07 4.33 18.59
N ASN A 96 7.83 4.77 17.59
CA ASN A 96 9.06 5.53 17.76
C ASN A 96 9.00 6.89 17.04
N PRO A 97 8.62 7.98 17.73
CA PRO A 97 8.55 9.33 17.14
C PRO A 97 9.88 9.79 16.52
N THR A 98 11.02 9.45 17.17
CA THR A 98 12.34 9.82 16.68
C THR A 98 12.67 9.14 15.34
N ALA A 99 12.31 7.87 15.17
CA ALA A 99 12.50 7.17 13.89
C ALA A 99 11.65 7.79 12.77
N VAL A 100 10.43 8.24 13.08
CA VAL A 100 9.56 8.94 12.13
C VAL A 100 10.18 10.28 11.73
N GLU A 101 10.66 11.06 12.69
CA GLU A 101 11.32 12.35 12.42
C GLU A 101 12.55 12.17 11.52
N HIS A 102 13.42 11.20 11.81
CA HIS A 102 14.60 10.94 10.99
C HIS A 102 14.23 10.46 9.58
N MET A 103 13.19 9.62 9.44
CA MET A 103 12.67 9.23 8.12
C MET A 103 12.18 10.46 7.33
N ALA A 104 11.43 11.36 7.95
CA ALA A 104 10.93 12.58 7.30
C ALA A 104 12.05 13.52 6.85
N ARG A 105 13.14 13.59 7.62
CA ARG A 105 14.32 14.45 7.37
C ARG A 105 15.37 13.80 6.49
N THR A 106 15.19 12.56 6.04
CA THR A 106 16.10 11.91 5.10
C THR A 106 16.27 12.75 3.84
N THR A 107 17.50 12.88 3.35
CA THR A 107 17.87 13.65 2.15
C THR A 107 16.90 13.38 1.00
N GLY A 108 16.50 14.43 0.30
CA GLY A 108 15.50 14.39 -0.77
C GLY A 108 14.06 14.58 -0.31
N GLY A 109 13.76 14.45 1.00
CA GLY A 109 12.41 14.62 1.53
C GLY A 109 11.41 13.61 0.96
N LEU A 110 11.86 12.40 0.62
CA LEU A 110 11.04 11.37 -0.02
C LEU A 110 10.31 10.47 0.99
N GLY A 111 10.57 10.60 2.29
CA GLY A 111 9.79 9.96 3.34
C GLY A 111 8.41 10.60 3.44
N ARG A 112 7.34 9.87 3.13
CA ARG A 112 5.98 10.43 3.01
C ARG A 112 4.97 9.76 3.91
N VAL A 113 5.11 8.47 4.20
CA VAL A 113 4.05 7.69 4.83
C VAL A 113 4.57 6.99 6.08
N VAL A 114 3.76 7.05 7.12
CA VAL A 114 3.95 6.28 8.36
C VAL A 114 2.84 5.24 8.44
N TRP A 115 3.22 3.96 8.38
CA TRP A 115 2.35 2.86 8.76
C TRP A 115 2.41 2.61 10.26
N MET A 116 1.27 2.54 10.92
CA MET A 116 1.18 1.92 12.23
C MET A 116 1.68 0.48 12.16
N PRO A 117 1.94 -0.20 13.27
CA PRO A 117 2.49 -1.56 13.26
C PRO A 117 1.77 -2.48 12.27
N THR A 118 2.55 -3.28 11.54
CA THR A 118 2.05 -4.27 10.60
C THR A 118 2.27 -5.67 11.16
N PHE A 119 3.31 -6.40 10.76
CA PHE A 119 3.55 -7.76 11.23
C PHE A 119 3.70 -7.87 12.75
N ASP A 120 4.20 -6.84 13.43
CA ASP A 120 4.32 -6.81 14.88
C ASP A 120 3.11 -6.18 15.58
N SER A 121 2.00 -5.86 14.89
CA SER A 121 0.84 -5.27 15.54
C SER A 121 0.23 -6.22 16.57
N GLU A 122 -0.22 -5.69 17.70
CA GLU A 122 -0.91 -6.47 18.73
C GLU A 122 -2.11 -7.22 18.14
N HIS A 123 -2.89 -6.55 17.28
CA HIS A 123 -4.06 -7.15 16.65
C HIS A 123 -3.69 -8.36 15.77
N SER A 124 -2.65 -8.27 14.92
CA SER A 124 -2.18 -9.39 14.11
C SER A 124 -1.73 -10.58 14.97
N HIS A 125 -1.01 -10.29 16.08
CA HIS A 125 -0.53 -11.35 16.97
C HIS A 125 -1.63 -12.01 17.77
N ARG A 126 -2.70 -11.31 18.06
CA ARG A 126 -3.86 -11.90 18.75
C ARG A 126 -4.75 -12.71 17.82
N THR A 127 -4.84 -12.34 16.56
CA THR A 127 -5.80 -12.92 15.60
C THR A 127 -5.17 -13.95 14.66
N ALA A 128 -4.03 -13.64 14.05
CA ALA A 128 -3.46 -14.43 12.96
C ALA A 128 -2.12 -15.10 13.29
N ASN A 129 -1.33 -14.53 14.18
CA ASN A 129 0.03 -15.03 14.48
C ASN A 129 0.39 -14.81 15.96
N PRO A 130 -0.06 -15.65 16.90
CA PRO A 130 0.16 -15.47 18.32
C PRO A 130 1.64 -15.38 18.68
N ASN A 131 2.09 -14.21 19.14
CA ASN A 131 3.43 -13.94 19.61
C ASN A 131 3.33 -12.92 20.77
N PRO A 132 3.95 -13.13 21.93
CA PRO A 132 3.91 -12.20 23.04
C PRO A 132 4.70 -10.91 22.79
N LEU A 133 5.52 -10.86 21.75
CA LEU A 133 6.35 -9.70 21.40
C LEU A 133 5.68 -8.89 20.30
N PHE A 134 4.72 -8.06 20.65
CA PHE A 134 3.96 -7.19 19.73
C PHE A 134 4.12 -5.70 20.06
N VAL A 135 3.61 -4.86 19.20
CA VAL A 135 3.52 -3.40 19.35
C VAL A 135 2.05 -3.00 19.40
N SER A 136 1.65 -2.41 20.53
CA SER A 136 0.29 -1.90 20.73
C SER A 136 0.18 -0.46 20.24
N VAL A 137 -0.98 -0.07 19.74
CA VAL A 137 -1.32 1.32 19.42
C VAL A 137 -2.31 1.91 20.41
N ALA A 138 -3.09 1.06 21.09
CA ALA A 138 -4.10 1.46 22.05
C ALA A 138 -4.14 0.54 23.26
N LYS A 139 -4.67 1.04 24.36
CA LYS A 139 -4.98 0.27 25.57
C LYS A 139 -6.28 0.80 26.16
N ASP A 140 -7.14 -0.09 26.61
CA ASP A 140 -8.44 0.26 27.25
C ASP A 140 -9.27 1.28 26.43
N GLY A 141 -9.28 1.11 25.08
CA GLY A 141 -10.02 1.97 24.16
C GLY A 141 -9.41 3.36 23.93
N LYS A 142 -8.16 3.59 24.31
CA LYS A 142 -7.46 4.87 24.14
C LYS A 142 -6.11 4.64 23.47
N LEU A 143 -5.73 5.55 22.56
CA LEU A 143 -4.41 5.54 21.94
C LEU A 143 -3.32 5.77 23.02
N LEU A 144 -2.20 5.08 22.84
CA LEU A 144 -1.03 5.24 23.72
C LEU A 144 -0.41 6.64 23.53
N PRO A 145 0.19 7.23 24.58
CA PRO A 145 0.85 8.53 24.49
C PRO A 145 1.89 8.61 23.37
N GLU A 146 2.65 7.54 23.14
CA GLU A 146 3.67 7.47 22.10
C GLU A 146 3.06 7.53 20.70
N VAL A 147 1.86 6.99 20.49
CA VAL A 147 1.11 7.13 19.24
C VAL A 147 0.73 8.56 18.99
N LEU A 148 0.27 9.28 20.03
CA LEU A 148 -0.06 10.69 19.92
C LEU A 148 1.18 11.53 19.58
N GLN A 149 2.34 11.24 20.16
CA GLN A 149 3.61 11.87 19.81
C GLN A 149 4.02 11.61 18.36
N VAL A 150 3.84 10.38 17.87
CA VAL A 150 4.05 10.05 16.44
C VAL A 150 3.15 10.91 15.55
N LEU A 151 1.86 11.04 15.90
CA LEU A 151 0.93 11.88 15.12
C LEU A 151 1.33 13.37 15.18
N ASP A 152 1.86 13.87 16.29
CA ASP A 152 2.36 15.24 16.40
C ASP A 152 3.57 15.47 15.45
N VAL A 153 4.52 14.53 15.42
CA VAL A 153 5.65 14.56 14.46
C VAL A 153 5.14 14.49 13.01
N MET A 154 4.16 13.63 12.74
CA MET A 154 3.59 13.51 11.40
C MET A 154 2.92 14.82 10.95
N ALA A 155 2.17 15.46 11.82
CA ALA A 155 1.53 16.75 11.53
C ALA A 155 2.57 17.83 11.22
N SER A 156 3.65 17.93 12.03
CA SER A 156 4.70 18.93 11.84
C SER A 156 5.50 18.77 10.54
N HIS A 157 5.64 17.53 10.05
CA HIS A 157 6.35 17.20 8.80
C HIS A 157 5.42 16.99 7.61
N GLY A 158 4.10 17.14 7.78
CA GLY A 158 3.14 16.93 6.71
C GLY A 158 3.18 15.50 6.14
N LEU A 159 3.28 14.50 7.01
CA LEU A 159 3.29 13.09 6.62
C LEU A 159 1.87 12.52 6.51
N SER A 160 1.73 11.42 5.79
CA SER A 160 0.48 10.70 5.61
C SER A 160 0.42 9.47 6.53
N LEU A 161 -0.77 9.19 7.07
CA LEU A 161 -1.01 8.07 7.97
C LEU A 161 -1.57 6.87 7.20
N ALA A 162 -1.00 5.68 7.44
CA ALA A 162 -1.60 4.40 7.11
C ALA A 162 -1.80 3.58 8.40
N THR A 163 -3.00 3.01 8.59
CA THR A 163 -3.38 2.38 9.88
C THR A 163 -2.66 1.07 10.18
N GLY A 164 -1.91 0.53 9.21
CA GLY A 164 -1.21 -0.73 9.40
C GLY A 164 -2.18 -1.90 9.62
N HIS A 165 -1.79 -2.83 10.48
CA HIS A 165 -2.64 -3.97 10.87
C HIS A 165 -3.37 -3.70 12.21
N SER A 166 -3.74 -2.46 12.46
CA SER A 166 -4.58 -2.10 13.60
C SER A 166 -5.98 -2.71 13.45
N SER A 167 -6.62 -3.05 14.55
CA SER A 167 -8.01 -3.50 14.56
C SER A 167 -8.94 -2.43 13.98
N PRO A 168 -10.17 -2.79 13.56
CA PRO A 168 -11.17 -1.81 13.12
C PRO A 168 -11.38 -0.68 14.13
N ALA A 169 -11.49 -1.00 15.41
CA ALA A 169 -11.67 -0.01 16.47
C ALA A 169 -10.46 0.92 16.64
N GLU A 170 -9.24 0.36 16.65
CA GLU A 170 -8.01 1.15 16.72
C GLU A 170 -7.84 2.04 15.49
N SER A 171 -8.21 1.56 14.30
CA SER A 171 -8.17 2.33 13.07
C SER A 171 -9.07 3.57 13.15
N LEU A 172 -10.27 3.46 13.71
CA LEU A 172 -11.16 4.61 13.93
C LEU A 172 -10.57 5.61 14.94
N LEU A 173 -9.96 5.15 16.03
CA LEU A 173 -9.26 6.02 16.99
C LEU A 173 -8.08 6.76 16.35
N LEU A 174 -7.32 6.06 15.50
CA LEU A 174 -6.19 6.66 14.77
C LEU A 174 -6.67 7.74 13.80
N ILE A 175 -7.76 7.49 13.05
CA ILE A 175 -8.34 8.48 12.13
C ILE A 175 -8.80 9.72 12.91
N GLU A 176 -9.53 9.55 14.00
CA GLU A 176 -10.02 10.65 14.84
C GLU A 176 -8.86 11.50 15.37
N ALA A 177 -7.86 10.85 15.97
CA ALA A 177 -6.71 11.53 16.56
C ALA A 177 -5.83 12.24 15.52
N ALA A 178 -5.69 11.65 14.32
CA ALA A 178 -4.97 12.24 13.20
C ALA A 178 -5.70 13.47 12.65
N LYS A 179 -7.01 13.37 12.44
CA LYS A 179 -7.85 14.51 12.01
C LYS A 179 -7.81 15.67 12.99
N ALA A 180 -7.86 15.40 14.29
CA ALA A 180 -7.72 16.43 15.35
C ALA A 180 -6.38 17.19 15.30
N ARG A 181 -5.35 16.64 14.61
CA ARG A 181 -4.03 17.24 14.40
C ARG A 181 -3.83 17.84 13.02
N GLY A 182 -4.88 17.89 12.18
CA GLY A 182 -4.81 18.39 10.81
C GLY A 182 -4.14 17.41 9.82
N ILE A 183 -4.02 16.14 10.17
CA ILE A 183 -3.57 15.10 9.23
C ILE A 183 -4.80 14.63 8.44
N ASP A 184 -4.94 15.13 7.20
CA ASP A 184 -6.06 14.80 6.31
C ASP A 184 -5.75 13.65 5.36
N ARG A 185 -4.47 13.27 5.22
CA ARG A 185 -4.01 12.21 4.34
C ARG A 185 -3.92 10.89 5.11
N ILE A 186 -5.02 10.16 5.13
CA ILE A 186 -5.18 8.93 5.92
C ILE A 186 -5.65 7.82 5.00
N VAL A 187 -5.01 6.64 5.13
CA VAL A 187 -5.40 5.39 4.46
C VAL A 187 -5.63 4.33 5.52
N VAL A 188 -6.77 3.67 5.48
CA VAL A 188 -6.97 2.39 6.17
C VAL A 188 -6.31 1.31 5.32
N THR A 189 -5.28 0.69 5.87
CA THR A 189 -4.47 -0.31 5.16
C THR A 189 -5.27 -1.59 4.96
N HIS A 190 -5.44 -2.01 3.72
CA HIS A 190 -6.15 -3.22 3.27
C HIS A 190 -7.22 -3.75 4.26
N PRO A 191 -8.32 -2.99 4.44
CA PRO A 191 -9.29 -3.21 5.53
C PRO A 191 -10.00 -4.56 5.46
N GLN A 192 -10.13 -5.15 4.28
CA GLN A 192 -11.01 -6.29 4.04
C GLN A 192 -10.41 -7.64 4.48
N PRO A 193 -9.15 -8.01 4.12
CA PRO A 193 -8.57 -9.28 4.52
C PRO A 193 -8.09 -9.27 5.98
N ASP A 194 -7.87 -10.48 6.52
CA ASP A 194 -7.12 -10.62 7.75
C ASP A 194 -5.71 -9.97 7.62
N PRO A 195 -5.13 -9.47 8.72
CA PRO A 195 -5.67 -9.52 10.09
C PRO A 195 -6.66 -8.38 10.41
N VAL A 196 -6.85 -7.40 9.52
CA VAL A 196 -7.70 -6.22 9.80
C VAL A 196 -9.18 -6.61 9.85
N ALA A 197 -9.67 -7.35 8.86
CA ALA A 197 -11.01 -7.92 8.79
C ALA A 197 -12.14 -6.92 9.16
N MET A 198 -12.04 -5.69 8.64
CA MET A 198 -12.99 -4.62 8.90
C MET A 198 -14.26 -4.85 8.08
N ASP A 199 -15.41 -4.92 8.75
CA ASP A 199 -16.71 -5.05 8.08
C ASP A 199 -17.03 -3.80 7.24
N ILE A 200 -17.98 -3.96 6.32
CA ILE A 200 -18.29 -2.91 5.34
C ILE A 200 -18.88 -1.66 5.98
N GLU A 201 -19.62 -1.78 7.06
CA GLU A 201 -20.21 -0.62 7.75
C GLU A 201 -19.13 0.18 8.49
N THR A 202 -18.17 -0.50 9.06
CA THR A 202 -16.99 0.14 9.68
C THR A 202 -16.11 0.79 8.61
N GLN A 203 -15.95 0.17 7.43
CA GLN A 203 -15.25 0.78 6.30
C GLN A 203 -15.94 2.07 5.83
N LYS A 204 -17.26 2.07 5.68
CA LYS A 204 -18.06 3.27 5.36
C LYS A 204 -17.90 4.36 6.44
N LYS A 205 -17.87 3.97 7.71
CA LYS A 205 -17.63 4.91 8.82
C LYS A 205 -16.25 5.55 8.71
N ALA A 206 -15.21 4.78 8.44
CA ALA A 206 -13.86 5.30 8.24
C ALA A 206 -13.80 6.27 7.04
N ALA A 207 -14.47 5.94 5.93
CA ALA A 207 -14.61 6.81 4.75
C ALA A 207 -15.32 8.13 5.11
N ALA A 208 -16.45 8.06 5.85
CA ALA A 208 -17.17 9.24 6.31
C ALA A 208 -16.35 10.14 7.24
N MET A 209 -15.37 9.59 7.96
CA MET A 209 -14.38 10.34 8.74
C MET A 209 -13.26 10.95 7.87
N GLY A 210 -13.26 10.70 6.56
CA GLY A 210 -12.32 11.26 5.57
C GLY A 210 -11.08 10.41 5.31
N ALA A 211 -11.04 9.16 5.74
CA ALA A 211 -9.98 8.22 5.37
C ALA A 211 -10.28 7.55 4.02
N LEU A 212 -9.22 7.27 3.26
CA LEU A 212 -9.28 6.40 2.08
C LEU A 212 -9.15 4.94 2.51
N LEU A 213 -9.78 4.03 1.78
CA LEU A 213 -9.72 2.58 2.01
C LEU A 213 -8.82 1.96 0.93
N GLU A 214 -7.76 1.26 1.34
CA GLU A 214 -6.85 0.61 0.42
C GLU A 214 -7.33 -0.80 0.07
N TYR A 215 -7.56 -1.07 -1.22
CA TYR A 215 -7.80 -2.42 -1.71
C TYR A 215 -6.59 -2.88 -2.52
N LYS A 216 -6.02 -4.01 -2.11
CA LYS A 216 -4.77 -4.53 -2.67
C LYS A 216 -4.99 -5.73 -3.59
N PHE A 217 -4.20 -5.81 -4.68
CA PHE A 217 -4.28 -6.95 -5.60
C PHE A 217 -3.81 -8.26 -4.95
N ASN A 218 -2.78 -8.18 -4.11
CA ASN A 218 -2.18 -9.36 -3.48
C ASN A 218 -3.20 -10.24 -2.75
N SER A 219 -4.19 -9.66 -2.07
CA SER A 219 -5.22 -10.43 -1.36
C SER A 219 -6.16 -11.20 -2.29
N THR A 220 -6.20 -10.87 -3.58
CA THR A 220 -7.05 -11.57 -4.57
C THR A 220 -6.38 -12.77 -5.22
N LEU A 221 -5.09 -12.97 -4.95
CA LEU A 221 -4.35 -14.15 -5.38
C LEU A 221 -4.79 -15.36 -4.56
N ALA A 222 -4.79 -16.54 -5.21
CA ALA A 222 -5.13 -17.78 -4.50
C ALA A 222 -4.29 -17.93 -3.22
N PRO A 223 -4.87 -18.46 -2.13
CA PRO A 223 -4.17 -18.58 -0.86
C PRO A 223 -2.85 -19.33 -1.07
N ASN A 224 -1.75 -18.68 -0.74
CA ASN A 224 -0.49 -19.39 -0.57
C ASN A 224 -0.43 -20.00 0.84
N SER A 225 0.46 -20.96 1.04
CA SER A 225 0.59 -21.65 2.32
C SER A 225 1.04 -20.74 3.49
N ALA A 226 1.55 -19.55 3.19
CA ALA A 226 2.06 -18.63 4.22
C ALA A 226 0.96 -17.77 4.87
N TRP A 227 -0.05 -17.33 4.08
CA TRP A 227 -1.08 -16.39 4.54
C TRP A 227 -2.47 -16.71 3.95
N PRO A 228 -3.03 -17.89 4.22
CA PRO A 228 -4.30 -18.31 3.61
C PRO A 228 -5.49 -17.44 4.02
N SER A 229 -5.46 -16.84 5.21
CA SER A 229 -6.51 -15.98 5.73
C SER A 229 -6.55 -14.58 5.08
N GLU A 230 -5.51 -14.19 4.35
CA GLU A 230 -5.50 -12.92 3.61
C GLU A 230 -6.28 -12.98 2.29
N PHE A 231 -6.76 -14.15 1.88
CA PHE A 231 -7.48 -14.27 0.61
C PHE A 231 -8.87 -13.66 0.66
N VAL A 232 -9.13 -12.79 -0.29
CA VAL A 232 -10.46 -12.24 -0.57
C VAL A 232 -10.70 -12.33 -2.08
N SER A 233 -11.81 -12.93 -2.51
CA SER A 233 -12.07 -13.05 -3.94
C SER A 233 -12.10 -11.67 -4.62
N MET A 234 -11.65 -11.60 -5.88
CA MET A 234 -11.76 -10.39 -6.68
C MET A 234 -13.21 -9.90 -6.74
N SER A 235 -14.18 -10.81 -6.87
CA SER A 235 -15.61 -10.47 -6.86
C SER A 235 -16.03 -9.76 -5.58
N ASP A 236 -15.61 -10.24 -4.41
CA ASP A 236 -15.99 -9.63 -3.13
C ASP A 236 -15.24 -8.33 -2.89
N THR A 237 -13.98 -8.24 -3.35
CA THR A 237 -13.23 -6.98 -3.38
C THR A 237 -13.97 -5.91 -4.18
N LEU A 238 -14.43 -6.22 -5.39
CA LEU A 238 -15.15 -5.28 -6.26
C LEU A 238 -16.51 -4.87 -5.68
N LYS A 239 -17.23 -5.80 -5.03
CA LYS A 239 -18.48 -5.47 -4.31
C LYS A 239 -18.22 -4.49 -3.15
N SER A 240 -17.15 -4.71 -2.40
CA SER A 240 -16.79 -3.83 -1.27
C SER A 240 -16.39 -2.44 -1.76
N ILE A 241 -15.59 -2.33 -2.83
CA ILE A 241 -15.25 -1.05 -3.46
C ILE A 241 -16.52 -0.30 -3.87
N ARG A 242 -17.49 -1.00 -4.50
CA ARG A 242 -18.76 -0.40 -4.91
C ARG A 242 -19.59 0.05 -3.71
N ALA A 243 -19.61 -0.71 -2.62
CA ALA A 243 -20.37 -0.40 -1.41
C ALA A 243 -19.78 0.78 -0.61
N VAL A 244 -18.44 0.93 -0.59
CA VAL A 244 -17.75 2.06 0.06
C VAL A 244 -17.83 3.32 -0.76
N GLY A 245 -17.88 3.21 -2.08
CA GLY A 245 -17.82 4.30 -3.06
C GLY A 245 -16.39 4.50 -3.59
N PRO A 246 -16.20 4.45 -4.93
CA PRO A 246 -14.87 4.57 -5.56
C PRO A 246 -14.12 5.85 -5.20
N GLU A 247 -14.82 6.92 -4.86
CA GLU A 247 -14.25 8.20 -4.44
C GLU A 247 -13.48 8.11 -3.11
N ASN A 248 -13.76 7.10 -2.30
CA ASN A 248 -13.14 6.85 -1.00
C ASN A 248 -12.06 5.77 -1.05
N VAL A 249 -11.68 5.31 -2.23
CA VAL A 249 -10.84 4.12 -2.40
C VAL A 249 -9.51 4.47 -3.05
N VAL A 250 -8.46 3.77 -2.62
CA VAL A 250 -7.20 3.61 -3.36
C VAL A 250 -6.98 2.15 -3.69
N VAL A 251 -6.47 1.89 -4.89
CA VAL A 251 -6.07 0.55 -5.34
C VAL A 251 -4.57 0.47 -5.40
N SER A 252 -3.98 -0.53 -4.76
CA SER A 252 -2.54 -0.78 -4.73
C SER A 252 -2.22 -2.23 -5.08
N SER A 253 -0.93 -2.54 -5.29
CA SER A 253 -0.53 -3.90 -5.59
C SER A 253 -0.31 -4.76 -4.35
N ASP A 254 0.41 -4.26 -3.37
CA ASP A 254 1.00 -5.02 -2.24
C ASP A 254 1.81 -6.22 -2.76
N LEU A 255 2.52 -6.03 -3.88
CA LEU A 255 3.30 -7.07 -4.55
C LEU A 255 4.82 -6.88 -4.36
N GLY A 256 5.56 -7.94 -4.62
CA GLY A 256 7.00 -8.06 -4.46
C GLY A 256 7.41 -9.33 -3.70
N GLN A 257 6.47 -10.17 -3.31
CA GLN A 257 6.72 -11.45 -2.66
C GLN A 257 7.11 -12.51 -3.72
N PRO A 258 8.03 -13.43 -3.41
CA PRO A 258 8.39 -14.52 -4.32
C PRO A 258 7.17 -15.34 -4.77
N GLY A 259 7.11 -15.66 -6.04
CA GLY A 259 6.02 -16.45 -6.63
C GLY A 259 4.78 -15.66 -7.03
N ASN A 260 4.64 -14.41 -6.60
CA ASN A 260 3.56 -13.52 -7.02
C ASN A 260 3.92 -12.77 -8.31
N PRO A 261 2.92 -12.25 -9.05
CA PRO A 261 3.15 -11.34 -10.17
C PRO A 261 3.94 -10.09 -9.74
N ILE A 262 4.55 -9.40 -10.69
CA ILE A 262 5.11 -8.08 -10.42
C ILE A 262 4.00 -7.03 -10.26
N HIS A 263 4.30 -5.92 -9.57
CA HIS A 263 3.34 -4.86 -9.24
C HIS A 263 2.56 -4.34 -10.45
N ALA A 264 3.22 -4.12 -11.59
CA ALA A 264 2.57 -3.62 -12.81
C ALA A 264 1.54 -4.62 -13.39
N ASP A 265 1.87 -5.91 -13.40
CA ASP A 265 0.96 -6.95 -13.90
C ASP A 265 -0.26 -7.10 -12.99
N GLY A 266 -0.05 -7.04 -11.67
CA GLY A 266 -1.14 -7.09 -10.70
C GLY A 266 -2.09 -5.90 -10.83
N LEU A 267 -1.56 -4.68 -10.95
CA LEU A 267 -2.37 -3.48 -11.16
C LEU A 267 -3.12 -3.52 -12.50
N PHE A 268 -2.47 -4.00 -13.56
CA PHE A 268 -3.14 -4.19 -14.85
C PHE A 268 -4.31 -5.17 -14.73
N ALA A 269 -4.11 -6.32 -14.09
CA ALA A 269 -5.17 -7.30 -13.86
C ALA A 269 -6.32 -6.71 -13.03
N PHE A 270 -6.02 -5.88 -12.02
CA PHE A 270 -7.04 -5.20 -11.23
C PHE A 270 -7.85 -4.22 -12.08
N ILE A 271 -7.20 -3.43 -12.95
CA ILE A 271 -7.89 -2.52 -13.89
C ILE A 271 -8.85 -3.30 -14.80
N GLN A 272 -8.41 -4.46 -15.33
CA GLN A 272 -9.28 -5.30 -16.17
C GLN A 272 -10.50 -5.79 -15.38
N ALA A 273 -10.31 -6.22 -14.13
CA ALA A 273 -11.40 -6.66 -13.28
C ALA A 273 -12.38 -5.53 -12.96
N LEU A 274 -11.89 -4.32 -12.64
CA LEU A 274 -12.72 -3.13 -12.44
C LEU A 274 -13.57 -2.81 -13.69
N LYS A 275 -12.95 -2.78 -14.87
CA LYS A 275 -13.65 -2.53 -16.14
C LYS A 275 -14.73 -3.59 -16.40
N SER A 276 -14.39 -4.87 -16.22
CA SER A 276 -15.31 -5.98 -16.40
C SER A 276 -16.51 -5.94 -15.43
N ALA A 277 -16.32 -5.33 -14.25
CA ALA A 277 -17.37 -5.11 -13.24
C ALA A 277 -18.14 -3.78 -13.46
N GLY A 278 -17.92 -3.09 -14.58
CA GLY A 278 -18.63 -1.88 -14.95
C GLY A 278 -18.20 -0.61 -14.22
N PHE A 279 -16.96 -0.57 -13.67
CA PHE A 279 -16.39 0.69 -13.19
C PHE A 279 -15.98 1.56 -14.39
N THR A 280 -16.36 2.83 -14.32
CA THR A 280 -16.03 3.81 -15.35
C THR A 280 -14.53 4.18 -15.34
N GLU A 281 -14.01 4.68 -16.46
CA GLU A 281 -12.65 5.21 -16.53
C GLU A 281 -12.41 6.34 -15.50
N SER A 282 -13.44 7.16 -15.21
CA SER A 282 -13.37 8.21 -14.20
C SER A 282 -13.20 7.65 -12.79
N GLU A 283 -13.96 6.60 -12.43
CA GLU A 283 -13.83 5.92 -11.13
C GLU A 283 -12.44 5.26 -10.98
N ILE A 284 -11.98 4.56 -12.02
CA ILE A 284 -10.64 3.94 -12.04
C ILE A 284 -9.55 5.02 -11.93
N ASN A 285 -9.68 6.13 -12.63
CA ASN A 285 -8.76 7.25 -12.54
C ASN A 285 -8.73 7.83 -11.12
N THR A 286 -9.87 7.96 -10.47
CA THR A 286 -9.97 8.42 -9.08
C THR A 286 -9.22 7.49 -8.14
N MET A 287 -9.47 6.19 -8.21
CA MET A 287 -8.88 5.20 -7.30
C MET A 287 -7.38 4.97 -7.50
N MET A 288 -6.86 5.13 -8.71
CA MET A 288 -5.50 4.73 -9.04
C MET A 288 -4.54 5.89 -9.37
N ARG A 289 -5.07 7.11 -9.51
CA ARG A 289 -4.26 8.31 -9.83
C ARG A 289 -4.58 9.48 -8.90
N ILE A 290 -5.84 9.90 -8.79
CA ILE A 290 -6.21 11.10 -8.02
C ILE A 290 -6.05 10.87 -6.50
N ASN A 291 -6.71 9.84 -5.96
CA ASN A 291 -6.66 9.56 -4.53
C ASN A 291 -5.25 9.20 -4.05
N PRO A 292 -4.47 8.33 -4.76
CA PRO A 292 -3.09 8.09 -4.38
C PRO A 292 -2.21 9.34 -4.41
N ALA A 293 -2.37 10.21 -5.42
CA ALA A 293 -1.66 11.48 -5.49
C ALA A 293 -2.00 12.39 -4.30
N LYS A 294 -3.30 12.53 -3.99
CA LYS A 294 -3.78 13.28 -2.82
C LYS A 294 -3.19 12.71 -1.52
N PHE A 295 -3.18 11.40 -1.35
CA PHE A 295 -2.62 10.74 -0.17
C PHE A 295 -1.12 11.03 -0.01
N LEU A 296 -0.34 11.01 -1.09
CA LEU A 296 1.08 11.36 -1.06
C LEU A 296 1.35 12.87 -0.98
N GLY A 297 0.31 13.72 -1.04
CA GLY A 297 0.44 15.18 -1.05
C GLY A 297 1.03 15.73 -2.35
N LEU A 298 0.78 15.06 -3.48
CA LEU A 298 1.23 15.48 -4.81
C LEU A 298 0.22 16.44 -5.44
N LYS A 299 0.75 17.34 -6.28
CA LYS A 299 -0.05 18.28 -7.08
C LYS A 299 -0.50 17.67 -8.39
#